data_da3649a2434b92e9ca67665222a99193
#
_entry.id   da3649a2434b92e9ca67665222a99193
#
_cell.length_a   1.000
_cell.length_b   1.000
_cell.length_c   1.000
_cell.angle_alpha   90.00
_cell.angle_beta   90.00
_cell.angle_gamma   90.00
#
_symmetry.space_group_name_H-M   'P 1'
#
loop_
_entity.id
_entity.type
_entity.pdbx_description
1 polymer ?
#
loop_
_entity_poly.entity_id
_entity_poly.type
_entity_poly.pdbx_seq_one_letter_code
_entity_poly.pdbx_strand_id
1 'polypeptide(L)'
;MKKIVPFIIIAILFFFLLFFPQISLDASKTGLLLWFDTVLPTLLPFLVLSQLILKTPYIHYFQKFLGPIFKRIFHCSEEGAFCAVCGFLCGYPVGARLISLQMQDGILEQKEGQYLLSFCNNISPMFCISYGILYAIGSENILIYLLIIYGSAVLFGFLTRPSKNSLPTSKTKKQTSSAKNIFQLIDVCIIDSFLILIKLCGYLILFSIISHGILYFLPEHNLYLNAAITAFLEITNGLSHIAKLPSGILRSAFGVTALSFGGLCCILQTSSVISDTALSLRKYILHKTITTCIALVLFFCFYFWSSIFTING
;
A
#
# COMPACT_ATOMS: atom_id res chain seq x y z
N MET A 1 16.89 -26.57 5.41
CA MET A 1 16.25 -25.97 4.24
C MET A 1 15.85 -24.49 4.44
N LYS A 2 15.24 -24.06 5.58
CA LYS A 2 14.76 -22.65 5.76
C LYS A 2 15.85 -21.57 5.72
N LYS A 3 17.11 -21.88 5.96
CA LYS A 3 18.24 -20.92 5.95
C LYS A 3 19.00 -20.88 4.62
N ILE A 4 18.87 -21.90 3.78
CA ILE A 4 19.60 -22.03 2.51
C ILE A 4 18.97 -21.15 1.42
N VAL A 5 17.64 -21.10 1.36
CA VAL A 5 16.91 -20.30 0.34
C VAL A 5 17.27 -18.80 0.37
N PRO A 6 17.24 -18.12 1.54
CA PRO A 6 17.66 -16.72 1.60
C PRO A 6 19.12 -16.52 1.18
N PHE A 7 20.02 -17.44 1.56
CA PHE A 7 21.42 -17.37 1.18
C PHE A 7 21.60 -17.47 -0.34
N ILE A 8 20.89 -18.39 -1.00
CA ILE A 8 20.94 -18.55 -2.46
C ILE A 8 20.45 -17.28 -3.15
N ILE A 9 19.35 -16.68 -2.68
CA ILE A 9 18.80 -15.43 -3.27
C ILE A 9 19.81 -14.30 -3.14
N ILE A 10 20.42 -14.14 -1.96
CA ILE A 10 21.44 -13.11 -1.72
C ILE A 10 22.67 -13.35 -2.62
N ALA A 11 23.14 -14.60 -2.73
CA ALA A 11 24.27 -14.94 -3.58
C ALA A 11 23.98 -14.66 -5.06
N ILE A 12 22.80 -15.04 -5.57
CA ILE A 12 22.37 -14.76 -6.95
C ILE A 12 22.37 -13.25 -7.20
N LEU A 13 21.78 -12.47 -6.30
CA LEU A 13 21.71 -11.01 -6.43
C LEU A 13 23.13 -10.40 -6.40
N PHE A 14 23.99 -10.85 -5.50
CA PHE A 14 25.36 -10.38 -5.39
C PHE A 14 26.16 -10.66 -6.68
N PHE A 15 26.08 -11.88 -7.21
CA PHE A 15 26.74 -12.22 -8.46
C PHE A 15 26.14 -11.46 -9.65
N PHE A 16 24.82 -11.24 -9.67
CA PHE A 16 24.18 -10.42 -10.70
C PHE A 16 24.74 -8.99 -10.73
N LEU A 17 24.92 -8.36 -9.56
CA LEU A 17 25.53 -7.03 -9.46
C LEU A 17 26.96 -6.99 -10.01
N LEU A 18 27.74 -8.07 -9.80
CA LEU A 18 29.12 -8.15 -10.28
C LEU A 18 29.23 -8.41 -11.79
N PHE A 19 28.41 -9.32 -12.31
CA PHE A 19 28.51 -9.72 -13.72
C PHE A 19 27.72 -8.82 -14.67
N PHE A 20 26.70 -8.10 -14.17
CA PHE A 20 25.85 -7.19 -14.95
C PHE A 20 25.84 -5.77 -14.36
N PRO A 21 27.01 -5.11 -14.22
CA PRO A 21 27.10 -3.84 -13.50
C PRO A 21 26.30 -2.72 -14.16
N GLN A 22 26.27 -2.65 -15.51
CA GLN A 22 25.54 -1.62 -16.22
C GLN A 22 24.02 -1.73 -16.01
N ILE A 23 23.47 -2.94 -16.14
CA ILE A 23 22.04 -3.19 -15.93
C ILE A 23 21.66 -2.88 -14.48
N SER A 24 22.51 -3.29 -13.54
CA SER A 24 22.30 -3.04 -12.10
C SER A 24 22.34 -1.55 -11.77
N LEU A 25 23.23 -0.80 -12.39
CA LEU A 25 23.35 0.66 -12.23
C LEU A 25 22.12 1.38 -12.78
N ASP A 26 21.67 1.03 -13.97
CA ASP A 26 20.52 1.67 -14.62
C ASP A 26 19.20 1.33 -13.86
N ALA A 27 19.06 0.09 -13.40
CA ALA A 27 17.97 -0.32 -12.53
C ALA A 27 17.97 0.42 -11.17
N SER A 28 19.16 0.60 -10.57
CA SER A 28 19.30 1.34 -9.31
C SER A 28 18.93 2.81 -9.47
N LYS A 29 19.37 3.43 -10.58
CA LYS A 29 18.98 4.81 -10.92
C LYS A 29 17.48 4.94 -11.10
N THR A 30 16.85 3.99 -11.80
CA THR A 30 15.39 3.97 -11.99
C THR A 30 14.67 3.92 -10.65
N GLY A 31 15.06 3.03 -9.74
CA GLY A 31 14.47 2.93 -8.40
C GLY A 31 14.71 4.19 -7.55
N LEU A 32 15.90 4.79 -7.64
CA LEU A 32 16.26 6.00 -6.92
C LEU A 32 15.44 7.21 -7.42
N LEU A 33 15.37 7.41 -8.74
CA LEU A 33 14.60 8.51 -9.33
C LEU A 33 13.12 8.39 -9.02
N LEU A 34 12.57 7.18 -9.09
CA LEU A 34 11.19 6.92 -8.68
C LEU A 34 10.94 7.35 -7.23
N TRP A 35 11.87 7.00 -6.34
CA TRP A 35 11.78 7.40 -4.94
C TRP A 35 11.85 8.92 -4.79
N PHE A 36 12.81 9.55 -5.44
CA PHE A 36 13.05 10.99 -5.31
C PHE A 36 11.95 11.84 -5.92
N ASP A 37 11.52 11.52 -7.15
CA ASP A 37 10.58 12.34 -7.92
C ASP A 37 9.12 12.09 -7.54
N THR A 38 8.80 10.88 -7.04
CA THR A 38 7.42 10.48 -6.80
C THR A 38 7.14 10.18 -5.32
N VAL A 39 7.89 9.27 -4.72
CA VAL A 39 7.58 8.73 -3.39
C VAL A 39 7.87 9.76 -2.30
N LEU A 40 9.04 10.37 -2.34
CA LEU A 40 9.48 11.36 -1.35
C LEU A 40 8.53 12.58 -1.27
N PRO A 41 8.24 13.30 -2.37
CA PRO A 41 7.41 14.49 -2.30
C PRO A 41 5.95 14.19 -1.99
N THR A 42 5.46 12.99 -2.35
CA THR A 42 4.06 12.62 -2.07
C THR A 42 3.86 12.10 -0.65
N LEU A 43 4.75 11.25 -0.14
CA LEU A 43 4.54 10.61 1.17
C LEU A 43 5.07 11.41 2.35
N LEU A 44 6.17 12.17 2.20
CA LEU A 44 6.78 12.89 3.32
C LEU A 44 5.80 13.84 4.03
N PRO A 45 5.07 14.74 3.32
CA PRO A 45 4.12 15.62 3.98
C PRO A 45 3.02 14.87 4.73
N PHE A 46 2.49 13.81 4.14
CA PHE A 46 1.45 13.00 4.76
C PHE A 46 1.96 12.23 5.98
N LEU A 47 3.18 11.66 5.93
CA LEU A 47 3.79 10.99 7.07
C LEU A 47 4.01 11.96 8.23
N VAL A 48 4.56 13.14 7.97
CA VAL A 48 4.81 14.14 8.99
C VAL A 48 3.50 14.63 9.61
N LEU A 49 2.54 15.06 8.78
CA LEU A 49 1.28 15.60 9.26
C LEU A 49 0.43 14.57 10.01
N SER A 50 0.34 13.33 9.52
CA SER A 50 -0.43 12.29 10.19
C SER A 50 0.18 11.89 11.54
N GLN A 51 1.51 11.83 11.65
CA GLN A 51 2.18 11.57 12.92
C GLN A 51 2.04 12.77 13.88
N LEU A 52 2.11 14.00 13.36
CA LEU A 52 1.91 15.20 14.16
C LEU A 52 0.49 15.25 14.74
N ILE A 53 -0.53 14.96 13.95
CA ILE A 53 -1.93 14.88 14.41
C ILE A 53 -2.05 13.81 15.50
N LEU A 54 -1.46 12.63 15.31
CA LEU A 54 -1.47 11.55 16.31
C LEU A 54 -0.86 11.96 17.65
N LYS A 55 0.24 12.71 17.61
CA LYS A 55 1.01 13.10 18.81
C LYS A 55 0.49 14.40 19.46
N THR A 56 -0.57 15.00 18.93
CA THR A 56 -1.17 16.25 19.44
C THR A 56 -2.61 16.04 19.88
N PRO A 57 -3.18 16.94 20.71
CA PRO A 57 -4.60 16.88 21.09
C PRO A 57 -5.57 17.02 19.92
N TYR A 58 -5.09 17.47 18.75
CA TYR A 58 -5.93 17.66 17.56
C TYR A 58 -6.57 16.36 17.04
N ILE A 59 -6.00 15.21 17.39
CA ILE A 59 -6.60 13.89 17.05
C ILE A 59 -8.05 13.76 17.53
N HIS A 60 -8.41 14.39 18.67
CA HIS A 60 -9.78 14.36 19.20
C HIS A 60 -10.83 14.94 18.25
N TYR A 61 -10.47 15.95 17.44
CA TYR A 61 -11.39 16.49 16.44
C TYR A 61 -11.70 15.47 15.35
N PHE A 62 -10.67 14.76 14.88
CA PHE A 62 -10.84 13.69 13.89
C PHE A 62 -11.61 12.51 14.46
N GLN A 63 -11.30 12.09 15.69
CA GLN A 63 -12.00 11.01 16.38
C GLN A 63 -13.49 11.34 16.55
N LYS A 64 -13.82 12.54 16.98
CA LYS A 64 -15.20 12.99 17.19
C LYS A 64 -16.00 13.02 15.89
N PHE A 65 -15.37 13.39 14.78
CA PHE A 65 -16.05 13.50 13.47
C PHE A 65 -16.15 12.16 12.75
N LEU A 66 -15.05 11.41 12.67
CA LEU A 66 -14.97 10.15 11.90
C LEU A 66 -15.35 8.92 12.73
N GLY A 67 -15.07 8.96 14.03
CA GLY A 67 -15.30 7.84 14.95
C GLY A 67 -16.70 7.24 14.88
N PRO A 68 -17.77 8.03 15.00
CA PRO A 68 -19.15 7.52 14.96
C PRO A 68 -19.48 6.77 13.66
N ILE A 69 -18.97 7.26 12.51
CA ILE A 69 -19.18 6.67 11.19
C ILE A 69 -18.49 5.30 11.12
N PHE A 70 -17.20 5.26 11.47
CA PHE A 70 -16.41 4.03 11.42
C PHE A 70 -16.87 3.00 12.46
N LYS A 71 -17.25 3.44 13.65
CA LYS A 71 -17.83 2.58 14.68
C LYS A 71 -19.13 1.92 14.23
N ARG A 72 -19.96 2.65 13.48
CA ARG A 72 -21.24 2.11 12.98
C ARG A 72 -21.04 1.15 11.81
N ILE A 73 -20.13 1.46 10.88
CA ILE A 73 -19.94 0.70 9.62
C ILE A 73 -18.97 -0.46 9.82
N PHE A 74 -17.81 -0.20 10.45
CA PHE A 74 -16.70 -1.14 10.53
C PHE A 74 -16.48 -1.73 11.91
N HIS A 75 -17.25 -1.29 12.93
CA HIS A 75 -17.10 -1.73 14.30
C HIS A 75 -15.66 -1.59 14.82
N CYS A 76 -15.01 -0.47 14.53
CA CYS A 76 -13.68 -0.14 15.05
C CYS A 76 -13.75 1.04 16.04
N SER A 77 -12.67 1.24 16.80
CA SER A 77 -12.54 2.35 17.72
C SER A 77 -12.42 3.70 17.01
N GLU A 78 -12.55 4.78 17.75
CA GLU A 78 -12.36 6.14 17.22
C GLU A 78 -10.90 6.37 16.80
N GLU A 79 -9.95 5.76 17.52
CA GLU A 79 -8.53 5.75 17.22
C GLU A 79 -8.23 4.98 15.93
N GLY A 80 -8.88 3.82 15.77
CA GLY A 80 -8.79 3.02 14.56
C GLY A 80 -9.36 3.71 13.33
N ALA A 81 -10.41 4.53 13.50
CA ALA A 81 -10.99 5.31 12.41
C ALA A 81 -9.99 6.28 11.79
N PHE A 82 -9.17 6.96 12.61
CA PHE A 82 -8.12 7.85 12.11
C PHE A 82 -7.07 7.08 11.29
N CYS A 83 -6.61 5.93 11.81
CA CYS A 83 -5.64 5.09 11.10
C CYS A 83 -6.20 4.60 9.76
N ALA A 84 -7.48 4.23 9.71
CA ALA A 84 -8.13 3.78 8.49
C ALA A 84 -8.21 4.90 7.45
N VAL A 85 -8.67 6.09 7.82
CA VAL A 85 -8.77 7.24 6.91
C VAL A 85 -7.39 7.61 6.35
N CYS A 86 -6.39 7.73 7.21
CA CYS A 86 -5.02 8.03 6.77
C CYS A 86 -4.48 6.92 5.85
N GLY A 87 -4.78 5.65 6.13
CA GLY A 87 -4.37 4.54 5.29
C GLY A 87 -4.98 4.58 3.89
N PHE A 88 -6.24 5.00 3.77
CA PHE A 88 -6.89 5.19 2.47
C PHE A 88 -6.38 6.41 1.71
N LEU A 89 -6.09 7.52 2.40
CA LEU A 89 -5.70 8.79 1.76
C LEU A 89 -4.21 8.85 1.44
N CYS A 90 -3.36 8.38 2.37
CA CYS A 90 -1.92 8.52 2.24
C CYS A 90 -1.25 7.33 1.53
N GLY A 91 -1.89 6.16 1.57
CA GLY A 91 -1.36 4.95 0.95
C GLY A 91 -0.32 4.20 1.78
N TYR A 92 0.31 3.17 1.15
CA TYR A 92 1.42 2.43 1.78
C TYR A 92 2.61 3.32 2.08
N PRO A 93 3.32 3.10 3.15
CA PRO A 93 3.01 2.24 4.29
C PRO A 93 2.37 3.04 5.44
N VAL A 94 1.79 4.22 5.16
CA VAL A 94 1.34 5.17 6.19
C VAL A 94 0.27 4.55 7.09
N GLY A 95 -0.75 3.90 6.52
CA GLY A 95 -1.78 3.22 7.29
C GLY A 95 -1.21 2.19 8.26
N ALA A 96 -0.34 1.31 7.76
CA ALA A 96 0.33 0.31 8.58
C ALA A 96 1.21 0.93 9.68
N ARG A 97 1.91 2.04 9.38
CA ARG A 97 2.74 2.76 10.37
C ARG A 97 1.91 3.36 11.50
N LEU A 98 0.80 4.00 11.17
CA LEU A 98 -0.08 4.60 12.18
C LEU A 98 -0.71 3.54 13.09
N ILE A 99 -1.15 2.42 12.52
CA ILE A 99 -1.63 1.27 13.30
C ILE A 99 -0.53 0.75 14.22
N SER A 100 0.70 0.58 13.71
CA SER A 100 1.86 0.12 14.49
C SER A 100 2.15 1.06 15.66
N LEU A 101 2.17 2.37 15.44
CA LEU A 101 2.38 3.38 16.49
C LEU A 101 1.30 3.31 17.57
N GLN A 102 0.03 3.28 17.18
CA GLN A 102 -1.10 3.21 18.13
C GLN A 102 -1.09 1.90 18.95
N MET A 103 -0.60 0.80 18.37
CA MET A 103 -0.41 -0.47 19.09
C MET A 103 0.76 -0.39 20.06
N GLN A 104 1.89 0.21 19.67
CA GLN A 104 3.04 0.41 20.54
C GLN A 104 2.70 1.29 21.74
N ASP A 105 1.86 2.31 21.53
CA ASP A 105 1.33 3.18 22.60
C ASP A 105 0.26 2.48 23.48
N GLY A 106 -0.12 1.24 23.14
CA GLY A 106 -1.14 0.46 23.85
C GLY A 106 -2.58 0.99 23.71
N ILE A 107 -2.82 1.80 22.67
CA ILE A 107 -4.12 2.39 22.35
C ILE A 107 -4.96 1.42 21.53
N LEU A 108 -4.37 0.80 20.47
CA LEU A 108 -5.03 -0.21 19.67
C LEU A 108 -4.65 -1.62 20.12
N GLU A 109 -5.66 -2.49 20.24
CA GLU A 109 -5.46 -3.92 20.49
C GLU A 109 -5.00 -4.65 19.20
N GLN A 110 -4.28 -5.77 19.36
CA GLN A 110 -3.77 -6.58 18.25
C GLN A 110 -4.87 -7.02 17.27
N LYS A 111 -6.05 -7.41 17.79
CA LYS A 111 -7.17 -7.87 16.95
C LYS A 111 -7.67 -6.75 16.05
N GLU A 112 -7.86 -5.57 16.62
CA GLU A 112 -8.31 -4.40 15.88
C GLU A 112 -7.23 -3.90 14.90
N GLY A 113 -5.97 -3.82 15.32
CA GLY A 113 -4.86 -3.47 14.44
C GLY A 113 -4.73 -4.41 13.23
N GLN A 114 -4.89 -5.73 13.44
CA GLN A 114 -4.88 -6.70 12.35
C GLN A 114 -6.08 -6.54 11.41
N TYR A 115 -7.25 -6.25 11.94
CA TYR A 115 -8.45 -5.98 11.16
C TYR A 115 -8.28 -4.71 10.31
N LEU A 116 -7.86 -3.60 10.91
CA LEU A 116 -7.60 -2.35 10.20
C LEU A 116 -6.57 -2.54 9.09
N LEU A 117 -5.45 -3.20 9.37
CA LEU A 117 -4.40 -3.48 8.41
C LEU A 117 -4.93 -4.25 7.20
N SER A 118 -5.98 -5.07 7.37
CA SER A 118 -6.53 -5.91 6.32
C SER A 118 -7.19 -5.15 5.19
N PHE A 119 -7.74 -3.95 5.45
CA PHE A 119 -8.53 -3.23 4.45
C PHE A 119 -8.11 -1.77 4.23
N CYS A 120 -7.43 -1.11 5.19
CA CYS A 120 -7.09 0.30 5.04
C CYS A 120 -5.68 0.57 4.48
N ASN A 121 -4.79 -0.44 4.42
CA ASN A 121 -3.45 -0.26 3.91
C ASN A 121 -3.43 -0.51 2.39
N ASN A 122 -3.78 0.52 1.62
CA ASN A 122 -3.92 0.49 0.16
C ASN A 122 -2.93 1.46 -0.51
N ILE A 123 -3.01 1.58 -1.83
CA ILE A 123 -2.29 2.58 -2.59
C ILE A 123 -2.91 3.97 -2.35
N SER A 124 -2.16 5.06 -2.52
CA SER A 124 -2.74 6.41 -2.39
C SER A 124 -3.63 6.74 -3.58
N PRO A 125 -4.74 7.50 -3.39
CA PRO A 125 -5.62 7.88 -4.49
C PRO A 125 -4.89 8.67 -5.59
N MET A 126 -3.97 9.55 -5.23
CA MET A 126 -3.21 10.34 -6.18
C MET A 126 -2.39 9.46 -7.12
N PHE A 127 -1.64 8.50 -6.58
CA PHE A 127 -0.87 7.55 -7.39
C PHE A 127 -1.79 6.61 -8.18
N CYS A 128 -2.88 6.15 -7.58
CA CYS A 128 -3.88 5.30 -8.25
C CYS A 128 -4.46 6.01 -9.48
N ILE A 129 -4.84 7.28 -9.36
CA ILE A 129 -5.40 8.07 -10.44
C ILE A 129 -4.35 8.34 -11.51
N SER A 130 -3.25 8.99 -11.13
CA SER A 130 -2.27 9.52 -12.09
C SER A 130 -1.49 8.40 -12.78
N TYR A 131 -0.86 7.53 -12.00
CA TYR A 131 0.04 6.51 -12.54
C TYR A 131 -0.68 5.20 -12.87
N GLY A 132 -1.69 4.83 -12.08
CA GLY A 132 -2.47 3.61 -12.29
C GLY A 132 -3.50 3.74 -13.41
N ILE A 133 -4.49 4.62 -13.21
CA ILE A 133 -5.67 4.68 -14.10
C ILE A 133 -5.35 5.44 -15.39
N LEU A 134 -4.87 6.68 -15.28
CA LEU A 134 -4.64 7.52 -16.45
C LEU A 134 -3.45 7.04 -17.29
N TYR A 135 -2.31 6.73 -16.66
CA TYR A 135 -1.12 6.31 -17.40
C TYR A 135 -1.12 4.82 -17.75
N ALA A 136 -1.24 3.92 -16.76
CA ALA A 136 -1.05 2.49 -17.00
C ALA A 136 -2.27 1.83 -17.63
N ILE A 137 -3.49 2.08 -17.16
CA ILE A 137 -4.72 1.54 -17.76
C ILE A 137 -5.09 2.33 -19.02
N GLY A 138 -4.86 3.65 -19.02
CA GLY A 138 -5.20 4.55 -20.12
C GLY A 138 -6.72 4.80 -20.21
N SER A 139 -7.40 4.93 -19.07
CA SER A 139 -8.83 5.15 -18.98
C SER A 139 -9.17 6.50 -18.36
N GLU A 140 -10.13 7.21 -18.94
CA GLU A 140 -10.69 8.45 -18.39
C GLU A 140 -11.80 8.20 -17.35
N ASN A 141 -12.28 6.97 -17.22
CA ASN A 141 -13.32 6.58 -16.27
C ASN A 141 -12.76 6.39 -14.84
N ILE A 142 -12.13 7.45 -14.31
CA ILE A 142 -11.41 7.42 -13.02
C ILE A 142 -12.30 6.91 -11.89
N LEU A 143 -13.54 7.43 -11.78
CA LEU A 143 -14.44 7.11 -10.68
C LEU A 143 -14.74 5.61 -10.59
N ILE A 144 -14.94 4.95 -11.72
CA ILE A 144 -15.28 3.53 -11.78
C ILE A 144 -14.13 2.68 -11.27
N TYR A 145 -12.91 2.95 -11.73
CA TYR A 145 -11.72 2.23 -11.24
C TYR A 145 -11.45 2.49 -9.76
N LEU A 146 -11.65 3.73 -9.28
CA LEU A 146 -11.55 4.02 -7.85
C LEU A 146 -12.60 3.24 -7.04
N LEU A 147 -13.85 3.18 -7.50
CA LEU A 147 -14.91 2.41 -6.85
C LEU A 147 -14.58 0.91 -6.85
N ILE A 148 -13.99 0.36 -7.89
CA ILE A 148 -13.58 -1.04 -7.96
C ILE A 148 -12.44 -1.29 -6.96
N ILE A 149 -11.36 -0.51 -7.01
CA ILE A 149 -10.13 -0.75 -6.23
C ILE A 149 -10.38 -0.48 -4.74
N TYR A 150 -10.90 0.69 -4.39
CA TYR A 150 -11.16 1.03 -2.98
C TYR A 150 -12.45 0.40 -2.46
N GLY A 151 -13.47 0.28 -3.30
CA GLY A 151 -14.72 -0.40 -2.97
C GLY A 151 -14.50 -1.87 -2.60
N SER A 152 -13.56 -2.57 -3.26
CA SER A 152 -13.20 -3.94 -2.89
C SER A 152 -12.61 -4.02 -1.49
N ALA A 153 -11.74 -3.07 -1.11
CA ALA A 153 -11.14 -3.00 0.22
C ALA A 153 -12.19 -2.65 1.29
N VAL A 154 -13.06 -1.68 1.01
CA VAL A 154 -14.17 -1.30 1.88
C VAL A 154 -15.16 -2.46 2.06
N LEU A 155 -15.51 -3.15 0.98
CA LEU A 155 -16.39 -4.33 1.01
C LEU A 155 -15.77 -5.45 1.84
N PHE A 156 -14.48 -5.73 1.65
CA PHE A 156 -13.76 -6.72 2.45
C PHE A 156 -13.77 -6.34 3.94
N GLY A 157 -13.46 -5.08 4.27
CA GLY A 157 -13.51 -4.57 5.64
C GLY A 157 -14.92 -4.70 6.25
N PHE A 158 -15.97 -4.42 5.48
CA PHE A 158 -17.35 -4.56 5.92
C PHE A 158 -17.75 -6.02 6.18
N LEU A 159 -17.36 -6.95 5.29
CA LEU A 159 -17.66 -8.36 5.42
C LEU A 159 -16.91 -9.04 6.57
N THR A 160 -15.70 -8.59 6.87
CA THR A 160 -14.84 -9.16 7.92
C THR A 160 -14.88 -8.40 9.23
N ARG A 161 -15.81 -7.45 9.38
CA ARG A 161 -15.92 -6.62 10.58
C ARG A 161 -16.15 -7.46 11.84
N PRO A 162 -15.54 -7.08 12.97
CA PRO A 162 -15.74 -7.77 14.23
C PRO A 162 -17.19 -7.64 14.74
N SER A 163 -17.62 -8.55 15.61
CA SER A 163 -18.94 -8.46 16.25
C SER A 163 -19.03 -7.19 17.12
N LYS A 164 -20.21 -6.57 17.19
CA LYS A 164 -20.46 -5.40 18.05
C LYS A 164 -20.08 -5.62 19.52
N ASN A 165 -20.22 -6.83 20.02
CA ASN A 165 -19.89 -7.18 21.41
C ASN A 165 -18.37 -7.33 21.66
N SER A 166 -17.57 -7.34 20.61
CA SER A 166 -16.11 -7.40 20.69
C SER A 166 -15.44 -6.04 20.41
N LEU A 167 -16.23 -4.95 20.50
CA LEU A 167 -15.66 -3.60 20.38
C LEU A 167 -14.62 -3.42 21.48
N PRO A 168 -13.37 -3.10 21.15
CA PRO A 168 -12.37 -2.82 22.15
C PRO A 168 -12.85 -1.63 22.99
N THR A 169 -12.82 -1.79 24.30
CA THR A 169 -12.94 -0.67 25.21
C THR A 169 -11.71 0.19 25.01
N SER A 170 -11.88 1.35 24.37
CA SER A 170 -10.84 2.35 24.23
C SER A 170 -10.18 2.57 25.60
N LYS A 171 -8.96 2.07 25.74
CA LYS A 171 -8.14 2.41 26.90
C LYS A 171 -7.59 3.80 26.59
N THR A 172 -8.35 4.82 26.97
CA THR A 172 -7.86 6.20 27.00
C THR A 172 -6.67 6.25 27.97
N LYS A 173 -5.51 5.78 27.50
CA LYS A 173 -4.25 6.28 28.08
C LYS A 173 -4.22 7.75 27.69
N LYS A 174 -4.48 8.63 28.68
CA LYS A 174 -4.13 10.04 28.54
C LYS A 174 -2.71 10.05 27.98
N GLN A 175 -2.57 10.46 26.73
CA GLN A 175 -1.29 10.85 26.22
C GLN A 175 -0.78 11.90 27.21
N THR A 176 0.15 11.51 28.05
CA THR A 176 0.97 12.45 28.79
C THR A 176 1.83 13.13 27.73
N SER A 177 1.24 14.09 27.04
CA SER A 177 2.00 15.10 26.35
C SER A 177 2.74 15.86 27.45
N SER A 178 3.92 15.38 27.83
CA SER A 178 4.93 16.32 28.34
C SER A 178 4.93 17.40 27.27
N ALA A 179 4.73 18.66 27.72
CA ALA A 179 4.61 19.81 26.84
C ALA A 179 5.92 20.03 26.07
N LYS A 180 6.20 19.13 25.11
CA LYS A 180 7.24 19.34 24.12
C LYS A 180 6.78 20.50 23.26
N ASN A 181 7.66 21.47 23.10
CA ASN A 181 7.43 22.59 22.19
C ASN A 181 7.01 22.01 20.82
N ILE A 182 5.97 22.56 20.20
CA ILE A 182 5.43 22.07 18.91
C ILE A 182 6.54 21.93 17.84
N PHE A 183 7.55 22.82 17.87
CA PHE A 183 8.69 22.74 16.96
C PHE A 183 9.53 21.49 17.18
N GLN A 184 9.81 21.09 18.42
CA GLN A 184 10.52 19.85 18.75
C GLN A 184 9.72 18.61 18.29
N LEU A 185 8.38 18.69 18.36
CA LEU A 185 7.52 17.61 17.90
C LEU A 185 7.56 17.47 16.38
N ILE A 186 7.58 18.59 15.65
CA ILE A 186 7.73 18.61 14.18
C ILE A 186 9.08 17.98 13.79
N ASP A 187 10.19 18.38 14.43
CA ASP A 187 11.51 17.82 14.16
C ASP A 187 11.53 16.28 14.32
N VAL A 188 10.96 15.78 15.42
CA VAL A 188 10.84 14.33 15.65
C VAL A 188 10.01 13.65 14.55
N CYS A 189 8.86 14.25 14.18
CA CYS A 189 8.01 13.68 13.12
C CYS A 189 8.71 13.68 11.75
N ILE A 190 9.49 14.71 11.44
CA ILE A 190 10.28 14.77 10.20
C ILE A 190 11.33 13.66 10.20
N ILE A 191 12.14 13.53 11.26
CA ILE A 191 13.20 12.52 11.35
C ILE A 191 12.60 11.11 11.25
N ASP A 192 11.55 10.81 12.02
CA ASP A 192 10.85 9.52 11.96
C ASP A 192 10.32 9.20 10.55
N SER A 193 9.79 10.21 9.86
CA SER A 193 9.27 10.07 8.49
C SER A 193 10.40 9.81 7.48
N PHE A 194 11.52 10.51 7.59
CA PHE A 194 12.68 10.27 6.74
C PHE A 194 13.26 8.86 6.92
N LEU A 195 13.34 8.35 8.16
CA LEU A 195 13.81 6.98 8.41
C LEU A 195 12.95 5.94 7.69
N ILE A 196 11.63 6.15 7.64
CA ILE A 196 10.72 5.28 6.87
C ILE A 196 11.01 5.41 5.38
N LEU A 197 11.12 6.63 4.87
CA LEU A 197 11.32 6.88 3.44
C LEU A 197 12.67 6.39 2.93
N ILE A 198 13.75 6.45 3.73
CA ILE A 198 15.04 5.86 3.39
C ILE A 198 14.95 4.33 3.27
N LYS A 199 14.23 3.66 4.17
CA LYS A 199 13.97 2.22 4.03
C LYS A 199 13.19 1.91 2.73
N LEU A 200 12.19 2.75 2.39
CA LEU A 200 11.44 2.61 1.14
C LEU A 200 12.35 2.77 -0.08
N CYS A 201 13.27 3.74 -0.07
CA CYS A 201 14.27 3.91 -1.11
C CYS A 201 15.06 2.61 -1.34
N GLY A 202 15.58 2.02 -0.27
CA GLY A 202 16.31 0.74 -0.34
C GLY A 202 15.47 -0.38 -0.97
N TYR A 203 14.20 -0.52 -0.58
CA TYR A 203 13.30 -1.51 -1.19
C TYR A 203 13.07 -1.23 -2.69
N LEU A 204 12.81 0.01 -3.07
CA LEU A 204 12.57 0.37 -4.48
C LEU A 204 13.80 0.07 -5.34
N ILE A 205 14.99 0.43 -4.89
CA ILE A 205 16.25 0.12 -5.59
C ILE A 205 16.43 -1.39 -5.75
N LEU A 206 16.32 -2.16 -4.66
CA LEU A 206 16.50 -3.62 -4.69
C LEU A 206 15.48 -4.30 -5.62
N PHE A 207 14.20 -3.93 -5.52
CA PHE A 207 13.17 -4.52 -6.38
C PHE A 207 13.30 -4.08 -7.84
N SER A 208 13.79 -2.87 -8.10
CA SER A 208 14.10 -2.42 -9.45
C SER A 208 15.23 -3.26 -10.06
N ILE A 209 16.30 -3.53 -9.30
CA ILE A 209 17.40 -4.41 -9.76
C ILE A 209 16.88 -5.83 -10.04
N ILE A 210 16.10 -6.42 -9.12
CA ILE A 210 15.51 -7.75 -9.30
C ILE A 210 14.62 -7.79 -10.54
N SER A 211 13.78 -6.78 -10.71
CA SER A 211 12.85 -6.68 -11.84
C SER A 211 13.59 -6.60 -13.18
N HIS A 212 14.57 -5.70 -13.30
CA HIS A 212 15.38 -5.57 -14.52
C HIS A 212 16.24 -6.80 -14.78
N GLY A 213 16.79 -7.42 -13.71
CA GLY A 213 17.53 -8.67 -13.82
C GLY A 213 16.71 -9.82 -14.36
N ILE A 214 15.47 -9.99 -13.87
CA ILE A 214 14.56 -11.03 -14.38
C ILE A 214 14.19 -10.75 -15.83
N LEU A 215 13.84 -9.48 -16.16
CA LEU A 215 13.49 -9.09 -17.52
C LEU A 215 14.63 -9.31 -18.53
N TYR A 216 15.88 -9.12 -18.11
CA TYR A 216 17.03 -9.36 -18.97
C TYR A 216 17.14 -10.81 -19.48
N PHE A 217 16.72 -11.78 -18.66
CA PHE A 217 16.72 -13.20 -19.01
C PHE A 217 15.40 -13.68 -19.62
N LEU A 218 14.37 -12.84 -19.69
CA LEU A 218 13.09 -13.20 -20.29
C LEU A 218 13.02 -12.80 -21.76
N PRO A 219 12.23 -13.56 -22.57
CA PRO A 219 12.00 -13.18 -23.97
C PRO A 219 11.30 -11.81 -24.05
N GLU A 220 11.86 -10.89 -24.81
CA GLU A 220 11.31 -9.53 -25.00
C GLU A 220 9.89 -9.54 -25.59
N HIS A 221 9.52 -10.58 -26.32
CA HIS A 221 8.26 -10.64 -27.06
C HIS A 221 7.02 -10.95 -26.19
N ASN A 222 7.18 -11.37 -24.94
CA ASN A 222 6.03 -11.69 -24.09
C ASN A 222 5.64 -10.54 -23.16
N LEU A 223 5.00 -9.51 -23.75
CA LEU A 223 4.57 -8.31 -23.01
C LEU A 223 3.72 -8.61 -21.76
N TYR A 224 2.82 -9.60 -21.84
CA TYR A 224 1.94 -9.96 -20.73
C TYR A 224 2.70 -10.62 -19.59
N LEU A 225 3.64 -11.51 -19.90
CA LEU A 225 4.49 -12.14 -18.87
C LEU A 225 5.36 -11.10 -18.17
N ASN A 226 5.98 -10.20 -18.95
CA ASN A 226 6.80 -9.11 -18.41
C ASN A 226 5.97 -8.19 -17.49
N ALA A 227 4.77 -7.80 -17.91
CA ALA A 227 3.85 -7.01 -17.10
C ALA A 227 3.41 -7.74 -15.83
N ALA A 228 3.11 -9.05 -15.90
CA ALA A 228 2.72 -9.85 -14.74
C ALA A 228 3.84 -9.94 -13.69
N ILE A 229 5.06 -10.31 -14.13
CA ILE A 229 6.20 -10.49 -13.23
C ILE A 229 6.60 -9.16 -12.58
N THR A 230 6.71 -8.10 -13.36
CA THR A 230 7.10 -6.78 -12.84
C THR A 230 6.07 -6.22 -11.89
N ALA A 231 4.76 -6.33 -12.20
CA ALA A 231 3.68 -5.88 -11.32
C ALA A 231 3.60 -6.70 -10.01
N PHE A 232 3.92 -7.98 -10.07
CA PHE A 232 3.99 -8.82 -8.88
C PHE A 232 5.17 -8.44 -7.98
N LEU A 233 6.31 -8.08 -8.55
CA LEU A 233 7.50 -7.68 -7.80
C LEU A 233 7.37 -6.26 -7.24
N GLU A 234 7.13 -5.29 -8.14
CA GLU A 234 7.10 -3.87 -7.81
C GLU A 234 6.09 -3.15 -8.69
N ILE A 235 5.16 -2.49 -8.05
CA ILE A 235 3.97 -1.94 -8.70
C ILE A 235 4.28 -0.88 -9.76
N THR A 236 5.27 -0.02 -9.55
CA THR A 236 5.51 1.12 -10.45
C THR A 236 6.14 0.66 -11.76
N ASN A 237 7.15 -0.20 -11.71
CA ASN A 237 7.71 -0.85 -12.89
C ASN A 237 6.64 -1.72 -13.57
N GLY A 238 5.81 -2.43 -12.78
CA GLY A 238 4.70 -3.20 -13.29
C GLY A 238 3.71 -2.36 -14.08
N LEU A 239 3.29 -1.22 -13.54
CA LEU A 239 2.38 -0.30 -14.23
C LEU A 239 2.98 0.27 -15.52
N SER A 240 4.29 0.53 -15.56
CA SER A 240 4.97 0.97 -16.78
C SER A 240 4.98 -0.11 -17.88
N HIS A 241 5.08 -1.39 -17.51
CA HIS A 241 4.93 -2.51 -18.45
C HIS A 241 3.47 -2.74 -18.86
N ILE A 242 2.51 -2.58 -17.95
CA ILE A 242 1.08 -2.64 -18.25
C ILE A 242 0.70 -1.55 -19.26
N ALA A 243 1.26 -0.35 -19.15
CA ALA A 243 1.04 0.74 -20.11
C ALA A 243 1.41 0.38 -21.55
N LYS A 244 2.37 -0.55 -21.75
CA LYS A 244 2.81 -1.03 -23.07
C LYS A 244 1.91 -2.13 -23.65
N LEU A 245 0.99 -2.69 -22.86
CA LEU A 245 0.04 -3.71 -23.36
C LEU A 245 -0.96 -3.08 -24.34
N PRO A 246 -1.47 -3.83 -25.31
CA PRO A 246 -2.58 -3.38 -26.16
C PRO A 246 -3.76 -2.91 -25.31
N SER A 247 -4.39 -1.81 -25.71
CA SER A 247 -5.60 -1.30 -25.04
C SER A 247 -6.71 -2.36 -25.06
N GLY A 248 -7.44 -2.48 -23.94
CA GLY A 248 -8.54 -3.43 -23.83
C GLY A 248 -8.68 -4.02 -22.42
N ILE A 249 -9.56 -4.99 -22.32
CA ILE A 249 -9.95 -5.63 -21.05
C ILE A 249 -8.76 -6.21 -20.28
N LEU A 250 -7.80 -6.85 -20.96
CA LEU A 250 -6.64 -7.46 -20.32
C LEU A 250 -5.73 -6.41 -19.70
N ARG A 251 -5.43 -5.30 -20.41
CA ARG A 251 -4.64 -4.19 -19.87
C ARG A 251 -5.29 -3.63 -18.61
N SER A 252 -6.60 -3.43 -18.63
CA SER A 252 -7.37 -2.94 -17.48
C SER A 252 -7.38 -3.94 -16.33
N ALA A 253 -7.57 -5.23 -16.60
CA ALA A 253 -7.54 -6.29 -15.58
C ALA A 253 -6.17 -6.39 -14.90
N PHE A 254 -5.08 -6.33 -15.66
CA PHE A 254 -3.72 -6.26 -15.13
C PHE A 254 -3.51 -5.03 -14.25
N GLY A 255 -3.98 -3.86 -14.69
CA GLY A 255 -3.92 -2.62 -13.91
C GLY A 255 -4.69 -2.71 -12.59
N VAL A 256 -5.94 -3.18 -12.62
CA VAL A 256 -6.76 -3.41 -11.41
C VAL A 256 -6.08 -4.37 -10.46
N THR A 257 -5.52 -5.48 -10.99
CA THR A 257 -4.78 -6.47 -10.17
C THR A 257 -3.58 -5.84 -9.49
N ALA A 258 -2.73 -5.13 -10.25
CA ALA A 258 -1.53 -4.49 -9.74
C ALA A 258 -1.87 -3.43 -8.67
N LEU A 259 -2.85 -2.57 -8.92
CA LEU A 259 -3.26 -1.51 -8.01
C LEU A 259 -3.91 -2.05 -6.72
N SER A 260 -4.66 -3.15 -6.82
CA SER A 260 -5.30 -3.77 -5.65
C SER A 260 -4.31 -4.57 -4.81
N PHE A 261 -3.36 -5.30 -5.44
CA PHE A 261 -2.38 -6.13 -4.73
C PHE A 261 -1.20 -5.33 -4.19
N GLY A 262 -0.64 -4.42 -4.99
CA GLY A 262 0.46 -3.54 -4.61
C GLY A 262 1.87 -4.12 -4.81
N GLY A 263 2.01 -5.41 -5.12
CA GLY A 263 3.29 -6.08 -5.35
C GLY A 263 4.04 -6.47 -4.07
N LEU A 264 5.07 -7.30 -4.23
CA LEU A 264 5.91 -7.79 -3.12
C LEU A 264 6.67 -6.65 -2.42
N CYS A 265 7.10 -5.63 -3.16
CA CYS A 265 7.78 -4.47 -2.61
C CYS A 265 6.92 -3.79 -1.53
N CYS A 266 5.63 -3.52 -1.79
CA CYS A 266 4.71 -2.93 -0.82
C CYS A 266 4.43 -3.84 0.38
N ILE A 267 4.40 -5.17 0.17
CA ILE A 267 4.27 -6.15 1.26
C ILE A 267 5.47 -6.09 2.19
N LEU A 268 6.71 -6.01 1.67
CA LEU A 268 7.90 -5.90 2.49
C LEU A 268 8.02 -4.54 3.17
N GLN A 269 7.60 -3.46 2.52
CA GLN A 269 7.47 -2.14 3.15
C GLN A 269 6.53 -2.19 4.35
N THR A 270 5.36 -2.80 4.18
CA THR A 270 4.39 -3.01 5.28
C THR A 270 5.01 -3.85 6.39
N SER A 271 5.69 -4.96 6.05
CA SER A 271 6.41 -5.81 7.02
C SER A 271 7.42 -5.02 7.85
N SER A 272 8.17 -4.12 7.21
CA SER A 272 9.18 -3.30 7.89
C SER A 272 8.60 -2.37 8.96
N VAL A 273 7.40 -1.81 8.74
CA VAL A 273 6.79 -0.87 9.68
C VAL A 273 5.95 -1.54 10.77
N ILE A 274 5.57 -2.81 10.57
CA ILE A 274 4.84 -3.59 11.58
C ILE A 274 5.74 -4.57 12.36
N SER A 275 7.05 -4.62 12.08
CA SER A 275 8.00 -5.59 12.66
C SER A 275 8.01 -5.60 14.19
N ASP A 276 7.81 -4.44 14.80
CA ASP A 276 7.85 -4.25 16.27
C ASP A 276 6.47 -4.46 16.92
N THR A 277 5.54 -5.08 16.20
CA THR A 277 4.18 -5.38 16.67
C THR A 277 3.86 -6.87 16.53
N ALA A 278 2.79 -7.30 17.19
CA ALA A 278 2.29 -8.67 17.06
C ALA A 278 1.39 -8.89 15.82
N LEU A 279 1.44 -7.99 14.81
CA LEU A 279 0.67 -8.11 13.58
C LEU A 279 1.21 -9.20 12.67
N SER A 280 0.31 -9.95 12.04
CA SER A 280 0.67 -11.06 11.16
C SER A 280 0.73 -10.62 9.70
N LEU A 281 1.93 -10.63 9.13
CA LEU A 281 2.15 -10.38 7.71
C LEU A 281 1.44 -11.44 6.83
N ARG A 282 1.40 -12.70 7.27
CA ARG A 282 0.71 -13.79 6.52
C ARG A 282 -0.78 -13.50 6.35
N LYS A 283 -1.44 -13.05 7.43
CA LYS A 283 -2.85 -12.65 7.37
C LYS A 283 -3.05 -11.45 6.45
N TYR A 284 -2.15 -10.47 6.50
CA TYR A 284 -2.19 -9.32 5.62
C TYR A 284 -2.10 -9.72 4.14
N ILE A 285 -1.14 -10.59 3.76
CA ILE A 285 -1.00 -11.10 2.40
C ILE A 285 -2.27 -11.82 1.94
N LEU A 286 -2.81 -12.73 2.77
CA LEU A 286 -4.07 -13.43 2.47
C LEU A 286 -5.22 -12.46 2.21
N HIS A 287 -5.40 -11.48 3.10
CA HIS A 287 -6.45 -10.48 2.95
C HIS A 287 -6.28 -9.63 1.68
N LYS A 288 -5.03 -9.25 1.36
CA LYS A 288 -4.73 -8.53 0.12
C LYS A 288 -5.07 -9.35 -1.13
N THR A 289 -4.74 -10.64 -1.13
CA THR A 289 -5.10 -11.54 -2.22
C THR A 289 -6.62 -11.64 -2.40
N ILE A 290 -7.36 -11.82 -1.29
CA ILE A 290 -8.84 -11.87 -1.33
C ILE A 290 -9.41 -10.53 -1.84
N THR A 291 -8.92 -9.39 -1.35
CA THR A 291 -9.35 -8.06 -1.80
C THR A 291 -9.09 -7.87 -3.30
N THR A 292 -7.95 -8.35 -3.80
CA THR A 292 -7.61 -8.31 -5.23
C THR A 292 -8.58 -9.17 -6.06
N CYS A 293 -8.93 -10.36 -5.58
CA CYS A 293 -9.95 -11.21 -6.23
C CYS A 293 -11.33 -10.52 -6.27
N ILE A 294 -11.73 -9.85 -5.16
CA ILE A 294 -12.97 -9.06 -5.13
C ILE A 294 -12.92 -7.93 -6.16
N ALA A 295 -11.79 -7.19 -6.25
CA ALA A 295 -11.62 -6.13 -7.23
C ALA A 295 -11.75 -6.64 -8.67
N LEU A 296 -11.16 -7.79 -8.99
CA LEU A 296 -11.30 -8.42 -10.30
C LEU A 296 -12.74 -8.83 -10.61
N VAL A 297 -13.43 -9.42 -9.65
CA VAL A 297 -14.85 -9.78 -9.82
C VAL A 297 -15.69 -8.53 -10.09
N LEU A 298 -15.52 -7.47 -9.30
CA LEU A 298 -16.22 -6.19 -9.51
C LEU A 298 -15.90 -5.59 -10.88
N PHE A 299 -14.62 -5.65 -11.31
CA PHE A 299 -14.20 -5.17 -12.61
C PHE A 299 -14.88 -5.92 -13.75
N PHE A 300 -14.87 -7.26 -13.74
CA PHE A 300 -15.51 -8.06 -14.78
C PHE A 300 -17.04 -7.90 -14.76
N CYS A 301 -17.67 -7.85 -13.59
CA CYS A 301 -19.10 -7.58 -13.50
C CYS A 301 -19.45 -6.23 -14.13
N PHE A 302 -18.69 -5.18 -13.85
CA PHE A 302 -18.90 -3.88 -14.46
C PHE A 302 -18.64 -3.88 -15.97
N TYR A 303 -17.57 -4.52 -16.41
CA TYR A 303 -17.23 -4.61 -17.84
C TYR A 303 -18.32 -5.32 -18.66
N PHE A 304 -18.79 -6.46 -18.20
CA PHE A 304 -19.87 -7.18 -18.90
C PHE A 304 -21.19 -6.44 -18.83
N TRP A 305 -21.48 -5.78 -17.71
CA TRP A 305 -22.67 -4.93 -17.61
C TRP A 305 -22.62 -3.79 -18.63
N SER A 306 -21.51 -3.07 -18.73
CA SER A 306 -21.36 -1.96 -19.69
C SER A 306 -21.44 -2.44 -21.14
N SER A 307 -20.90 -3.62 -21.50
CA SER A 307 -20.96 -4.16 -22.84
C SER A 307 -22.39 -4.51 -23.29
N ILE A 308 -23.26 -4.93 -22.38
CA ILE A 308 -24.66 -5.23 -22.68
C ILE A 308 -25.43 -3.95 -23.06
N PHE A 309 -25.12 -2.83 -22.40
CA PHE A 309 -25.81 -1.56 -22.68
C PHE A 309 -25.29 -0.84 -23.95
N THR A 310 -24.02 -1.05 -24.31
CA THR A 310 -23.45 -0.48 -25.55
C THR A 310 -23.88 -1.23 -26.82
N ILE A 311 -24.39 -2.48 -26.70
CA ILE A 311 -24.90 -3.26 -27.82
C ILE A 311 -26.39 -2.94 -28.10
N ASN A 312 -27.11 -2.43 -27.10
CA ASN A 312 -28.56 -2.16 -27.19
C ASN A 312 -28.92 -0.68 -27.36
N GLY A 313 -27.97 0.20 -27.56
CA GLY A 313 -28.13 1.64 -27.88
C GLY A 313 -27.46 1.97 -29.19
#